data_68bc62ce0e9c512b5edc0f2c4fa5be76
#
_entry.id   68bc62ce0e9c512b5edc0f2c4fa5be76
#
_cell.length_a   1.000
_cell.length_b   1.000
_cell.length_c   1.000
_cell.angle_alpha   90.00
_cell.angle_beta   90.00
_cell.angle_gamma   90.00
#
_symmetry.space_group_name_H-M   'P 1'
#
loop_
_entity.id
_entity.type
_entity.pdbx_description
1 polymer ?
#
loop_
_entity_poly.entity_id
_entity_poly.type
_entity_poly.pdbx_seq_one_letter_code
_entity_poly.pdbx_strand_id
1 'polypeptide(L)'
;MKNMAYILLFCILICSCTEDPITIPEPDTTPPQAIVLFPIDGEPVSGEVVIEVRSVDNDRVDSVQFLINQKRVFTDSSQSNDIFKYTWDTEEIVMVDGVQEKLYAEDQFHYISAIAYDPIGNSYASVPTRSKVDNIDNEPPTAFFLSPFAGQYVSDVVNIEVIATDNDSIQYVSYFINNVLQ
;
A
#
# COMPACT_ATOMS: atom_id res chain seq x y z
N MET A 1 45.82 -92.27 -7.03
CA MET A 1 44.56 -91.60 -7.41
C MET A 1 44.46 -90.36 -6.59
N LYS A 2 44.61 -89.16 -7.23
CA LYS A 2 44.62 -87.87 -6.53
C LYS A 2 43.25 -87.27 -6.60
N ASN A 3 42.60 -87.06 -5.45
CA ASN A 3 41.35 -86.35 -5.35
C ASN A 3 41.64 -84.82 -5.27
N MET A 4 41.20 -84.12 -6.26
CA MET A 4 41.33 -82.66 -6.33
C MET A 4 39.99 -82.07 -5.88
N ALA A 5 39.97 -81.47 -4.69
CA ALA A 5 38.83 -80.78 -4.16
C ALA A 5 38.81 -79.36 -4.71
N TYR A 6 37.75 -79.02 -5.48
CA TYR A 6 37.48 -77.66 -5.91
C TYR A 6 36.78 -76.88 -4.78
N ILE A 7 37.43 -75.87 -4.26
CA ILE A 7 36.83 -74.91 -3.34
C ILE A 7 36.15 -73.83 -4.19
N LEU A 8 34.82 -73.82 -4.18
CA LEU A 8 34.00 -72.80 -4.82
C LEU A 8 33.96 -71.59 -3.87
N LEU A 9 34.70 -70.51 -4.19
CA LEU A 9 34.69 -69.26 -3.46
C LEU A 9 33.42 -68.47 -3.89
N PHE A 10 32.43 -68.41 -3.04
CA PHE A 10 31.21 -67.66 -3.25
C PHE A 10 31.43 -66.24 -2.79
N CYS A 11 31.68 -65.29 -3.74
CA CYS A 11 31.83 -63.89 -3.47
C CYS A 11 30.42 -63.27 -3.26
N ILE A 12 30.01 -63.07 -2.00
CA ILE A 12 28.80 -62.32 -1.69
C ILE A 12 29.11 -60.85 -1.88
N LEU A 13 28.68 -60.26 -2.99
CA LEU A 13 28.60 -58.80 -3.15
C LEU A 13 27.50 -58.28 -2.26
N ILE A 14 27.84 -57.74 -1.11
CA ILE A 14 26.95 -56.93 -0.29
C ILE A 14 26.85 -55.54 -0.97
N CYS A 15 25.82 -55.35 -1.79
CA CYS A 15 25.44 -54.02 -2.29
C CYS A 15 24.87 -53.26 -1.09
N SER A 16 25.70 -52.49 -0.42
CA SER A 16 25.24 -51.52 0.60
C SER A 16 24.62 -50.32 -0.13
N CYS A 17 23.34 -50.37 -0.38
CA CYS A 17 22.58 -49.16 -0.68
C CYS A 17 22.52 -48.33 0.61
N THR A 18 23.37 -47.35 0.74
CA THR A 18 23.17 -46.25 1.68
C THR A 18 22.10 -45.36 1.05
N GLU A 19 20.83 -45.62 1.38
CA GLU A 19 19.81 -44.64 1.12
C GLU A 19 20.14 -43.44 2.03
N ASP A 20 20.45 -42.29 1.42
CA ASP A 20 20.52 -41.05 2.16
C ASP A 20 19.19 -40.85 2.87
N PRO A 21 19.15 -40.47 4.16
CA PRO A 21 17.91 -40.22 4.86
C PRO A 21 17.13 -39.13 4.12
N ILE A 22 15.93 -39.47 3.68
CA ILE A 22 15.03 -38.46 3.10
C ILE A 22 14.75 -37.44 4.19
N THR A 23 15.43 -36.29 4.12
CA THR A 23 15.17 -35.16 5.00
C THR A 23 13.88 -34.54 4.50
N ILE A 24 12.77 -34.79 5.19
CA ILE A 24 11.54 -34.07 4.95
C ILE A 24 11.79 -32.63 5.46
N PRO A 25 11.70 -31.60 4.62
CA PRO A 25 11.85 -30.22 5.09
C PRO A 25 10.85 -29.95 6.21
N GLU A 26 11.30 -29.32 7.27
CA GLU A 26 10.37 -28.86 8.31
C GLU A 26 9.39 -27.84 7.70
N PRO A 27 8.09 -27.95 8.03
CA PRO A 27 7.13 -26.95 7.55
C PRO A 27 7.49 -25.56 8.08
N ASP A 28 7.33 -24.55 7.23
CA ASP A 28 7.51 -23.17 7.63
C ASP A 28 6.52 -22.81 8.74
N THR A 29 7.00 -22.18 9.80
CA THR A 29 6.19 -21.71 10.94
C THR A 29 6.37 -20.22 11.19
N THR A 30 7.10 -19.53 10.31
CA THR A 30 7.40 -18.11 10.42
C THR A 30 6.32 -17.33 9.69
N PRO A 31 5.55 -16.47 10.36
CA PRO A 31 4.57 -15.65 9.67
C PRO A 31 5.23 -14.53 8.87
N PRO A 32 4.63 -14.09 7.76
CA PRO A 32 5.08 -12.92 7.03
C PRO A 32 5.03 -11.66 7.90
N GLN A 33 5.77 -10.63 7.51
CA GLN A 33 5.65 -9.29 8.08
C GLN A 33 4.85 -8.42 7.12
N ALA A 34 4.07 -7.46 7.65
CA ALA A 34 3.31 -6.51 6.85
C ALA A 34 3.36 -5.11 7.47
N ILE A 35 3.52 -4.10 6.61
CA ILE A 35 3.48 -2.70 6.99
C ILE A 35 2.72 -1.89 5.93
N VAL A 36 1.80 -1.03 6.34
CA VAL A 36 1.16 -0.06 5.46
C VAL A 36 2.16 1.07 5.21
N LEU A 37 2.50 1.30 3.94
CA LEU A 37 3.39 2.37 3.51
C LEU A 37 2.64 3.65 3.17
N PHE A 38 1.45 3.49 2.58
CA PHE A 38 0.55 4.58 2.21
C PHE A 38 -0.90 4.14 2.41
N PRO A 39 -1.80 5.02 2.88
CA PRO A 39 -1.56 6.42 3.26
C PRO A 39 -0.70 6.57 4.52
N ILE A 40 -0.09 7.77 4.69
CA ILE A 40 0.72 8.10 5.87
C ILE A 40 -0.21 8.39 7.06
N ASP A 41 0.17 7.92 8.26
CA ASP A 41 -0.67 8.08 9.45
C ASP A 41 -0.97 9.55 9.75
N GLY A 42 -2.26 9.86 9.83
CA GLY A 42 -2.79 11.18 10.16
C GLY A 42 -2.97 12.12 8.97
N GLU A 43 -2.46 11.80 7.78
CA GLU A 43 -2.65 12.65 6.60
C GLU A 43 -4.05 12.48 6.01
N PRO A 44 -4.67 13.57 5.48
CA PRO A 44 -5.94 13.51 4.79
C PRO A 44 -5.80 12.84 3.42
N VAL A 45 -6.87 12.22 2.96
CA VAL A 45 -6.99 11.57 1.65
C VAL A 45 -8.33 11.88 1.01
N SER A 46 -8.36 11.95 -0.33
CA SER A 46 -9.58 12.21 -1.10
C SER A 46 -9.60 11.44 -2.43
N GLY A 47 -10.79 11.18 -2.97
CA GLY A 47 -10.99 10.50 -4.24
C GLY A 47 -10.45 9.06 -4.25
N GLU A 48 -9.77 8.68 -5.33
CA GLU A 48 -9.15 7.36 -5.47
C GLU A 48 -7.75 7.35 -4.84
N VAL A 49 -7.59 6.57 -3.78
CA VAL A 49 -6.35 6.46 -2.99
C VAL A 49 -5.73 5.08 -3.17
N VAL A 50 -4.50 5.00 -3.63
CA VAL A 50 -3.78 3.72 -3.72
C VAL A 50 -3.17 3.38 -2.38
N ILE A 51 -3.75 2.42 -1.66
CA ILE A 51 -3.17 1.86 -0.45
C ILE A 51 -2.00 0.96 -0.85
N GLU A 52 -0.83 1.19 -0.26
CA GLU A 52 0.37 0.39 -0.48
C GLU A 52 0.79 -0.32 0.80
N VAL A 53 0.97 -1.63 0.69
CA VAL A 53 1.45 -2.48 1.78
C VAL A 53 2.72 -3.20 1.33
N ARG A 54 3.77 -3.07 2.11
CA ARG A 54 4.93 -3.93 1.95
C ARG A 54 4.77 -5.16 2.82
N SER A 55 4.97 -6.34 2.23
CA SER A 55 4.97 -7.60 2.96
C SER A 55 6.13 -8.47 2.51
N VAL A 56 6.84 -9.07 3.46
CA VAL A 56 7.99 -9.96 3.25
C VAL A 56 7.90 -11.18 4.14
N ASP A 57 8.44 -12.28 3.66
CA ASP A 57 8.48 -13.56 4.37
C ASP A 57 9.82 -14.27 4.12
N ASN A 58 10.14 -15.29 4.93
CA ASN A 58 11.36 -16.11 4.75
C ASN A 58 11.28 -17.05 3.55
N ASP A 59 10.07 -17.44 3.10
CA ASP A 59 9.84 -18.18 1.86
C ASP A 59 9.12 -17.24 0.86
N ARG A 60 7.84 -17.01 1.02
CA ARG A 60 7.07 -16.08 0.18
C ARG A 60 5.77 -15.65 0.84
N VAL A 61 5.31 -14.47 0.49
CA VAL A 61 3.95 -14.02 0.80
C VAL A 61 3.00 -14.58 -0.26
N ASP A 62 1.92 -15.24 0.16
CA ASP A 62 0.88 -15.76 -0.73
C ASP A 62 -0.14 -14.69 -1.09
N SER A 63 -0.61 -13.97 -0.08
CA SER A 63 -1.61 -12.93 -0.28
C SER A 63 -1.60 -11.89 0.84
N VAL A 64 -2.13 -10.70 0.52
CA VAL A 64 -2.36 -9.63 1.49
C VAL A 64 -3.83 -9.21 1.43
N GLN A 65 -4.51 -9.28 2.56
CA GLN A 65 -5.85 -8.75 2.74
C GLN A 65 -5.79 -7.30 3.22
N PHE A 66 -6.53 -6.43 2.55
CA PHE A 66 -6.68 -5.02 2.92
C PHE A 66 -7.95 -4.85 3.73
N LEU A 67 -7.85 -4.14 4.85
CA LEU A 67 -8.96 -3.85 5.73
C LEU A 67 -9.09 -2.34 5.94
N ILE A 68 -10.32 -1.84 5.86
CA ILE A 68 -10.68 -0.49 6.25
C ILE A 68 -11.72 -0.59 7.37
N ASN A 69 -11.47 0.06 8.49
CA ASN A 69 -12.29 -0.01 9.70
C ASN A 69 -12.55 -1.48 10.13
N GLN A 70 -11.52 -2.33 10.07
CA GLN A 70 -11.55 -3.77 10.39
C GLN A 70 -12.38 -4.62 9.42
N LYS A 71 -12.98 -4.04 8.39
CA LYS A 71 -13.71 -4.76 7.34
C LYS A 71 -12.75 -5.03 6.17
N ARG A 72 -12.63 -6.30 5.76
CA ARG A 72 -11.88 -6.66 4.55
C ARG A 72 -12.56 -6.07 3.32
N VAL A 73 -11.80 -5.28 2.56
CA VAL A 73 -12.24 -4.64 1.31
C VAL A 73 -11.65 -5.31 0.07
N PHE A 74 -10.43 -5.85 0.17
CA PHE A 74 -9.75 -6.47 -0.96
C PHE A 74 -8.76 -7.54 -0.50
N THR A 75 -8.38 -8.44 -1.43
CA THR A 75 -7.27 -9.37 -1.27
C THR A 75 -6.42 -9.33 -2.53
N ASP A 76 -5.14 -9.01 -2.37
CA ASP A 76 -4.16 -9.03 -3.44
C ASP A 76 -3.28 -10.29 -3.30
N SER A 77 -3.22 -11.09 -4.37
CA SER A 77 -2.35 -12.27 -4.48
C SER A 77 -1.30 -12.09 -5.58
N SER A 78 -1.14 -10.87 -6.10
CA SER A 78 -0.13 -10.55 -7.09
C SER A 78 1.24 -10.45 -6.42
N GLN A 79 2.13 -11.38 -6.76
CA GLN A 79 3.49 -11.41 -6.21
C GLN A 79 4.40 -10.44 -6.98
N SER A 80 4.30 -9.14 -6.74
CA SER A 80 5.12 -8.15 -7.41
C SER A 80 5.95 -7.34 -6.39
N ASN A 81 7.23 -7.65 -6.28
CA ASN A 81 8.24 -6.84 -5.57
C ASN A 81 7.91 -6.49 -4.11
N ASP A 82 7.34 -7.39 -3.34
CA ASP A 82 6.96 -7.20 -1.93
C ASP A 82 5.95 -6.08 -1.68
N ILE A 83 5.43 -5.44 -2.71
CA ILE A 83 4.45 -4.36 -2.61
C ILE A 83 3.11 -4.82 -3.16
N PHE A 84 2.12 -4.79 -2.29
CA PHE A 84 0.73 -5.12 -2.57
C PHE A 84 -0.09 -3.84 -2.59
N LYS A 85 -1.10 -3.76 -3.49
CA LYS A 85 -1.82 -2.51 -3.71
C LYS A 85 -3.33 -2.73 -3.78
N TYR A 86 -4.05 -1.75 -3.27
CA TYR A 86 -5.50 -1.65 -3.41
C TYR A 86 -5.89 -0.20 -3.66
N THR A 87 -6.74 0.06 -4.65
CA THR A 87 -7.32 1.38 -4.87
C THR A 87 -8.58 1.52 -4.03
N TRP A 88 -8.53 2.41 -3.06
CA TRP A 88 -9.64 2.78 -2.19
C TRP A 88 -10.36 4.00 -2.75
N ASP A 89 -11.63 3.84 -3.09
CA ASP A 89 -12.52 4.95 -3.43
C ASP A 89 -13.12 5.53 -2.14
N THR A 90 -12.66 6.71 -1.76
CA THR A 90 -13.15 7.40 -0.55
C THR A 90 -14.53 8.01 -0.74
N GLU A 91 -15.02 8.10 -1.99
CA GLU A 91 -16.33 8.62 -2.35
C GLU A 91 -17.39 7.51 -2.56
N GLU A 92 -17.04 6.24 -2.30
CA GLU A 92 -17.92 5.10 -2.51
C GLU A 92 -19.27 5.29 -1.84
N ILE A 93 -20.34 5.10 -2.63
CA ILE A 93 -21.73 5.24 -2.20
C ILE A 93 -22.35 3.85 -2.04
N VAL A 94 -23.03 3.65 -0.93
CA VAL A 94 -23.80 2.44 -0.63
C VAL A 94 -25.29 2.76 -0.48
N MET A 95 -26.13 1.75 -0.67
CA MET A 95 -27.57 1.89 -0.43
C MET A 95 -27.90 1.35 0.96
N VAL A 96 -28.38 2.20 1.84
CA VAL A 96 -28.87 1.85 3.17
C VAL A 96 -30.37 2.21 3.24
N ASP A 97 -31.21 1.20 3.42
CA ASP A 97 -32.67 1.35 3.49
C ASP A 97 -33.30 2.17 2.35
N GLY A 98 -32.71 2.06 1.13
CA GLY A 98 -33.16 2.77 -0.06
C GLY A 98 -32.64 4.20 -0.20
N VAL A 99 -31.79 4.66 0.71
CA VAL A 99 -31.10 5.96 0.65
C VAL A 99 -29.63 5.76 0.26
N GLN A 100 -29.11 6.65 -0.59
CA GLN A 100 -27.69 6.69 -0.92
C GLN A 100 -26.91 7.33 0.24
N GLU A 101 -25.92 6.61 0.75
CA GLU A 101 -25.03 7.12 1.80
C GLU A 101 -23.58 6.90 1.40
N LYS A 102 -22.69 7.84 1.76
CA LYS A 102 -21.25 7.64 1.61
C LYS A 102 -20.79 6.53 2.58
N LEU A 103 -20.06 5.54 2.06
CA LEU A 103 -19.53 4.43 2.87
C LEU A 103 -18.48 4.94 3.85
N TYR A 104 -17.73 5.96 3.46
CA TYR A 104 -16.69 6.59 4.26
C TYR A 104 -17.12 8.02 4.60
N ALA A 105 -17.27 8.27 5.89
CA ALA A 105 -17.76 9.57 6.37
C ALA A 105 -16.68 10.65 6.19
N GLU A 106 -17.12 11.81 5.71
CA GLU A 106 -16.33 13.02 5.56
C GLU A 106 -15.79 13.51 6.90
N ASP A 107 -14.60 14.10 6.93
CA ASP A 107 -13.93 14.62 8.12
C ASP A 107 -13.69 13.58 9.24
N GLN A 108 -13.82 12.29 8.95
CA GLN A 108 -13.62 11.23 9.90
C GLN A 108 -12.34 10.44 9.61
N PHE A 109 -11.70 9.96 10.67
CA PHE A 109 -10.57 9.03 10.53
C PHE A 109 -11.07 7.63 10.22
N HIS A 110 -10.49 7.04 9.19
CA HIS A 110 -10.64 5.65 8.82
C HIS A 110 -9.34 4.92 9.10
N TYR A 111 -9.43 3.69 9.63
CA TYR A 111 -8.28 2.88 10.01
C TYR A 111 -7.99 1.86 8.92
N ILE A 112 -6.79 1.94 8.36
CA ILE A 112 -6.30 1.08 7.30
C ILE A 112 -5.32 0.08 7.90
N SER A 113 -5.50 -1.21 7.63
CA SER A 113 -4.61 -2.28 8.04
C SER A 113 -4.54 -3.37 7.00
N ALA A 114 -3.56 -4.26 7.14
CA ALA A 114 -3.39 -5.40 6.27
C ALA A 114 -3.12 -6.67 7.07
N ILE A 115 -3.55 -7.82 6.52
CA ILE A 115 -3.17 -9.14 7.02
C ILE A 115 -2.47 -9.87 5.88
N ALA A 116 -1.20 -10.19 6.07
CA ALA A 116 -0.43 -10.99 5.13
C ALA A 116 -0.50 -12.48 5.49
N TYR A 117 -0.51 -13.31 4.47
CA TYR A 117 -0.52 -14.78 4.59
C TYR A 117 0.61 -15.37 3.76
N ASP A 118 1.23 -16.43 4.28
CA ASP A 118 2.10 -17.31 3.53
C ASP A 118 1.32 -18.48 2.89
N PRO A 119 1.96 -19.34 2.04
CA PRO A 119 1.30 -20.47 1.39
C PRO A 119 0.77 -21.55 2.32
N ILE A 120 1.28 -21.66 3.53
CA ILE A 120 0.87 -22.69 4.50
C ILE A 120 -0.08 -22.15 5.58
N GLY A 121 -0.42 -20.84 5.53
CA GLY A 121 -1.46 -20.22 6.32
C GLY A 121 -0.96 -19.50 7.58
N ASN A 122 0.37 -19.35 7.79
CA ASN A 122 0.82 -18.42 8.81
C ASN A 122 0.45 -17.00 8.39
N SER A 123 0.13 -16.14 9.36
CA SER A 123 -0.35 -14.81 9.04
C SER A 123 0.12 -13.77 10.06
N TYR A 124 0.19 -12.52 9.60
CA TYR A 124 0.54 -11.36 10.41
C TYR A 124 -0.32 -10.15 10.05
N ALA A 125 -0.87 -9.50 11.06
CA ALA A 125 -1.62 -8.26 10.90
C ALA A 125 -0.70 -7.05 11.12
N SER A 126 -0.73 -6.10 10.19
CA SER A 126 0.00 -4.84 10.34
C SER A 126 -0.54 -4.00 11.49
N VAL A 127 0.28 -3.08 12.00
CA VAL A 127 -0.21 -1.97 12.81
C VAL A 127 -1.14 -1.13 11.91
N PRO A 128 -2.35 -0.76 12.38
CA PRO A 128 -3.21 0.12 11.62
C PRO A 128 -2.60 1.52 11.45
N THR A 129 -2.70 2.07 10.24
CA THR A 129 -2.55 3.50 9.98
C THR A 129 -3.94 4.14 9.89
N ARG A 130 -4.04 5.43 10.08
CA ARG A 130 -5.32 6.16 10.00
C ARG A 130 -5.19 7.31 9.01
N SER A 131 -6.24 7.56 8.25
CA SER A 131 -6.36 8.73 7.38
C SER A 131 -7.73 9.36 7.50
N LYS A 132 -7.74 10.69 7.47
CA LYS A 132 -8.98 11.45 7.44
C LYS A 132 -9.49 11.50 6.00
N VAL A 133 -10.72 11.12 5.76
CA VAL A 133 -11.37 11.35 4.46
C VAL A 133 -11.76 12.82 4.37
N ASP A 134 -11.31 13.50 3.31
CA ASP A 134 -11.48 14.94 3.09
C ASP A 134 -11.74 15.20 1.59
N ASN A 135 -12.93 14.82 1.15
CA ASN A 135 -13.36 14.97 -0.24
C ASN A 135 -14.00 16.34 -0.53
N ILE A 136 -14.28 17.14 0.51
CA ILE A 136 -14.91 18.44 0.40
C ILE A 136 -13.87 19.50 0.69
N ASP A 137 -13.48 20.24 -0.36
CA ASP A 137 -12.67 21.43 -0.16
C ASP A 137 -13.48 22.51 0.58
N ASN A 138 -13.05 22.85 1.78
CA ASN A 138 -13.65 23.88 2.62
C ASN A 138 -12.61 24.93 3.09
N GLU A 139 -11.40 24.86 2.60
CA GLU A 139 -10.33 25.80 2.88
C GLU A 139 -10.21 26.83 1.74
N PRO A 140 -10.29 28.14 2.02
CA PRO A 140 -10.15 29.15 0.98
C PRO A 140 -8.69 29.27 0.52
N PRO A 141 -8.43 29.54 -0.78
CA PRO A 141 -7.11 29.74 -1.30
C PRO A 141 -6.41 30.97 -0.68
N THR A 142 -5.10 30.91 -0.62
CA THR A 142 -4.25 32.03 -0.25
C THR A 142 -3.52 32.57 -1.46
N ALA A 143 -3.31 33.90 -1.51
CA ALA A 143 -2.58 34.54 -2.60
C ALA A 143 -1.66 35.64 -2.08
N PHE A 144 -0.44 35.74 -2.65
CA PHE A 144 0.56 36.74 -2.30
C PHE A 144 1.16 37.34 -3.55
N PHE A 145 1.30 38.68 -3.56
CA PHE A 145 2.05 39.36 -4.61
C PHE A 145 3.54 39.14 -4.44
N LEU A 146 4.20 38.69 -5.49
CA LEU A 146 5.66 38.67 -5.60
C LEU A 146 6.20 39.96 -6.22
N SER A 147 5.51 40.48 -7.26
CA SER A 147 5.85 41.68 -7.97
C SER A 147 4.61 42.40 -8.47
N PRO A 148 4.48 43.70 -8.38
CA PRO A 148 5.34 44.60 -7.55
C PRO A 148 5.09 44.40 -6.05
N PHE A 149 6.11 44.63 -5.21
CA PHE A 149 5.93 44.56 -3.76
C PHE A 149 5.34 45.89 -3.21
N ALA A 150 4.77 45.83 -2.01
CA ALA A 150 4.12 46.97 -1.38
C ALA A 150 5.07 48.18 -1.24
N GLY A 151 4.64 49.32 -1.77
CA GLY A 151 5.42 50.58 -1.77
C GLY A 151 6.44 50.72 -2.90
N GLN A 152 6.53 49.77 -3.81
CA GLN A 152 7.39 49.86 -4.99
C GLN A 152 6.86 50.93 -5.97
N TYR A 153 7.74 51.83 -6.44
CA TYR A 153 7.44 52.71 -7.54
C TYR A 153 7.56 51.95 -8.87
N VAL A 154 6.55 52.08 -9.71
CA VAL A 154 6.49 51.41 -11.02
C VAL A 154 6.31 52.44 -12.14
N SER A 155 6.83 52.14 -13.34
CA SER A 155 6.66 52.95 -14.54
C SER A 155 6.55 52.02 -15.77
N ASP A 156 5.96 52.53 -16.81
CA ASP A 156 5.79 51.83 -18.08
C ASP A 156 5.04 50.48 -17.93
N VAL A 157 5.51 49.40 -18.56
CA VAL A 157 4.93 48.05 -18.50
C VAL A 157 5.52 47.33 -17.28
N VAL A 158 4.65 46.83 -16.44
CA VAL A 158 5.01 46.14 -15.20
C VAL A 158 4.42 44.72 -15.22
N ASN A 159 5.28 43.74 -14.95
CA ASN A 159 4.82 42.36 -14.73
C ASN A 159 4.24 42.24 -13.32
N ILE A 160 3.03 41.69 -13.24
CA ILE A 160 2.39 41.35 -11.96
C ILE A 160 2.57 39.84 -11.77
N GLU A 161 3.22 39.47 -10.67
CA GLU A 161 3.48 38.09 -10.29
C GLU A 161 2.80 37.79 -8.95
N VAL A 162 2.08 36.70 -8.89
CA VAL A 162 1.34 36.21 -7.71
C VAL A 162 1.65 34.74 -7.51
N ILE A 163 1.90 34.34 -6.28
CA ILE A 163 1.77 32.94 -5.85
C ILE A 163 0.38 32.78 -5.26
N ALA A 164 -0.35 31.78 -5.75
CA ALA A 164 -1.59 31.32 -5.16
C ALA A 164 -1.47 29.85 -4.79
N THR A 165 -1.93 29.48 -3.59
CA THR A 165 -1.87 28.10 -3.08
C THR A 165 -3.20 27.73 -2.41
N ASP A 166 -3.54 26.48 -2.56
CA ASP A 166 -4.74 25.87 -2.00
C ASP A 166 -4.44 24.41 -1.62
N ASN A 167 -5.26 23.82 -0.75
CA ASN A 167 -5.14 22.40 -0.38
C ASN A 167 -5.68 21.45 -1.48
N ASP A 168 -6.53 21.96 -2.38
CA ASP A 168 -7.01 21.20 -3.55
C ASP A 168 -6.49 21.82 -4.84
N SER A 169 -7.17 22.82 -5.40
CA SER A 169 -6.78 23.39 -6.70
C SER A 169 -7.16 24.85 -6.86
N ILE A 170 -6.33 25.59 -7.58
CA ILE A 170 -6.63 26.98 -7.97
C ILE A 170 -7.31 26.95 -9.36
N GLN A 171 -8.57 27.34 -9.42
CA GLN A 171 -9.29 27.43 -10.68
C GLN A 171 -8.85 28.62 -11.52
N TYR A 172 -8.70 29.81 -10.90
CA TYR A 172 -8.23 31.03 -11.56
C TYR A 172 -7.74 32.07 -10.55
N VAL A 173 -6.94 33.02 -11.02
CA VAL A 173 -6.49 34.20 -10.27
C VAL A 173 -6.98 35.43 -11.00
N SER A 174 -7.71 36.32 -10.32
CA SER A 174 -8.20 37.59 -10.87
C SER A 174 -7.32 38.75 -10.39
N TYR A 175 -6.95 39.63 -11.31
CA TYR A 175 -6.16 40.82 -11.02
C TYR A 175 -7.04 42.07 -11.04
N PHE A 176 -6.91 42.88 -10.01
CA PHE A 176 -7.62 44.15 -9.91
C PHE A 176 -6.64 45.31 -9.77
N ILE A 177 -6.78 46.36 -10.60
CA ILE A 177 -6.05 47.62 -10.49
C ILE A 177 -7.10 48.68 -10.20
N ASN A 178 -6.98 49.39 -9.06
CA ASN A 178 -7.93 50.41 -8.60
C ASN A 178 -9.39 49.88 -8.62
N ASN A 179 -9.60 48.61 -8.15
CA ASN A 179 -10.88 47.89 -8.16
C ASN A 179 -11.46 47.59 -9.55
N VAL A 180 -10.68 47.69 -10.59
CA VAL A 180 -11.09 47.31 -11.96
C VAL A 180 -10.41 45.99 -12.34
N LEU A 181 -11.22 44.99 -12.73
CA LEU A 181 -10.74 43.69 -13.23
C LEU A 181 -9.93 43.91 -14.53
N GLN A 182 -8.81 43.25 -14.66
CA GLN A 182 -7.89 43.32 -15.80
C GLN A 182 -8.02 42.08 -16.69
#